data_925293361350d1a8bc3ef33816739891
#
_entry.id   925293361350d1a8bc3ef33816739891
#
_cell.length_a   1.000
_cell.length_b   1.000
_cell.length_c   1.000
_cell.angle_alpha   90.00
_cell.angle_beta   90.00
_cell.angle_gamma   90.00
#
_symmetry.space_group_name_H-M   'P 1'
#
loop_
_entity.id
_entity.type
_entity.pdbx_description
1 polymer ?
#
loop_
_entity_poly.entity_id
_entity_poly.type
_entity_poly.pdbx_seq_one_letter_code
_entity_poly.pdbx_strand_id
1 'polypeptide(L)'
;MIKKFIALFCVVVMIVTCFASCKKEDTTNKFFAYGITQMPKHFDPQIAESEVEKMIAVNTFDGLFKLDENKTPQKCAVKDYKISNDGLTYTFELRDDMNYYISGDVEDFLEEKSTTINKNVVAKDFAFGIIRALLPETDAPDYELLSAIKNAEKIHKGELNSSEAGVKVINDYTLEITLERKDSNFLYALTQPVSFPCNQQFFELTAGRYGLDEEYIISNGGFYLSSISEDKNVVINKNTEYKGNFAAIPSGVGFYLNATTLDIAEKVDDGTYDVGFFYEDAEKQELGRSVVKTELKNIACSLVFNMADKTTQNNALRIGLVSCVDISKDFENPLKSVLPSYYNVDNSKIETLAYNIDFARSNMLKAFDELKIKTLDIEIICTSEYENTAKTLVNNWQKNIGVELNGIVTVLEESDFNKRIVSDDFQVAIYSLTVDSNNPSEYLSMFTTDNEKNIMNYKSDEFDRLVKDLRNSPGNEKVVYCQSYLLKNAVVLPLFEETTTYAVNKDASGIYFAGDSSNMYFYKAQK
;
A
#
# COMPACT_ATOMS: atom_id res chain seq x y z
N MET A 1 67.56 -25.33 29.09
CA MET A 1 66.37 -25.89 28.32
C MET A 1 65.03 -25.50 28.91
N ILE A 2 64.82 -25.52 30.21
CA ILE A 2 63.52 -25.23 30.87
C ILE A 2 62.98 -23.81 30.56
N LYS A 3 63.84 -22.76 30.56
CA LYS A 3 63.43 -21.38 30.26
C LYS A 3 62.89 -21.17 28.79
N LYS A 4 63.40 -21.98 27.84
CA LYS A 4 62.88 -21.92 26.44
C LYS A 4 61.55 -22.66 26.29
N PHE A 5 61.28 -23.68 27.09
CA PHE A 5 60.01 -24.40 27.11
C PHE A 5 58.92 -23.58 27.77
N ILE A 6 59.21 -22.83 28.82
CA ILE A 6 58.22 -21.89 29.44
C ILE A 6 57.86 -20.75 28.51
N ALA A 7 58.83 -20.18 27.79
CA ALA A 7 58.57 -19.13 26.82
C ALA A 7 57.70 -19.62 25.64
N LEU A 8 57.95 -20.85 25.16
CA LEU A 8 57.16 -21.45 24.09
C LEU A 8 55.73 -21.79 24.55
N PHE A 9 55.58 -22.25 25.80
CA PHE A 9 54.27 -22.53 26.40
C PHE A 9 53.44 -21.26 26.62
N CYS A 10 54.05 -20.15 27.06
CA CYS A 10 53.38 -18.85 27.19
C CYS A 10 52.94 -18.27 25.84
N VAL A 11 53.73 -18.44 24.77
CA VAL A 11 53.36 -18.00 23.42
C VAL A 11 52.21 -18.86 22.87
N VAL A 12 52.19 -20.16 23.08
CA VAL A 12 51.08 -21.05 22.67
C VAL A 12 49.80 -20.73 23.45
N VAL A 13 49.88 -20.43 24.74
CA VAL A 13 48.73 -20.03 25.55
C VAL A 13 48.21 -18.65 25.12
N MET A 14 49.06 -17.68 24.75
CA MET A 14 48.62 -16.39 24.18
C MET A 14 47.96 -16.55 22.80
N ILE A 15 48.46 -17.45 21.96
CA ILE A 15 47.83 -17.70 20.65
C ILE A 15 46.47 -18.38 20.82
N VAL A 16 46.34 -19.31 21.78
CA VAL A 16 45.05 -19.97 22.06
C VAL A 16 44.01 -19.00 22.66
N THR A 17 44.46 -18.02 23.48
CA THR A 17 43.54 -16.99 24.01
C THR A 17 43.14 -15.94 22.97
N CYS A 18 43.95 -15.69 21.92
CA CYS A 18 43.56 -14.83 20.82
C CYS A 18 42.51 -15.46 19.86
N PHE A 19 42.43 -16.80 19.82
CA PHE A 19 41.39 -17.49 19.03
C PHE A 19 40.09 -17.73 19.80
N ALA A 20 40.05 -17.46 21.11
CA ALA A 20 38.84 -17.65 21.91
C ALA A 20 37.96 -16.38 22.06
N SER A 21 38.29 -15.27 21.38
CA SER A 21 37.60 -13.99 21.53
C SER A 21 36.90 -13.48 20.28
N CYS A 22 36.63 -14.36 19.31
CA CYS A 22 35.55 -14.06 18.34
C CYS A 22 34.34 -14.92 18.73
N LYS A 23 33.63 -14.55 19.79
CA LYS A 23 32.19 -14.81 19.80
C LYS A 23 31.66 -14.07 18.60
N LYS A 24 31.27 -14.78 17.55
CA LYS A 24 30.26 -14.25 16.63
C LYS A 24 29.13 -13.78 17.54
N GLU A 25 28.89 -12.49 17.60
CA GLU A 25 27.64 -12.01 18.19
C GLU A 25 26.51 -12.78 17.52
N ASP A 26 25.65 -13.33 18.34
CA ASP A 26 24.47 -14.03 17.85
C ASP A 26 23.53 -13.00 17.29
N THR A 27 23.60 -12.76 15.98
CA THR A 27 22.78 -11.79 15.26
C THR A 27 21.33 -12.31 15.07
N THR A 28 21.05 -13.54 15.53
CA THR A 28 19.81 -14.25 15.21
C THR A 28 18.69 -14.11 16.23
N ASN A 29 18.80 -13.27 17.24
CA ASN A 29 17.76 -13.12 18.27
C ASN A 29 17.64 -11.66 18.74
N LYS A 30 17.75 -10.73 17.82
CA LYS A 30 17.65 -9.30 18.12
C LYS A 30 16.20 -8.83 18.00
N PHE A 31 15.86 -7.82 18.77
CA PHE A 31 14.59 -7.13 18.74
C PHE A 31 14.72 -5.87 17.87
N PHE A 32 13.77 -5.64 16.96
CA PHE A 32 13.78 -4.49 16.04
C PHE A 32 12.83 -3.40 16.53
N ALA A 33 13.21 -2.14 16.29
CA ALA A 33 12.41 -0.97 16.64
C ALA A 33 12.05 -0.19 15.38
N TYR A 34 10.75 0.08 15.21
CA TYR A 34 10.17 0.84 14.11
C TYR A 34 9.36 2.03 14.62
N GLY A 35 9.61 3.22 14.07
CA GLY A 35 8.86 4.42 14.42
C GLY A 35 7.58 4.55 13.60
N ILE A 36 6.46 4.87 14.26
CA ILE A 36 5.17 5.16 13.64
C ILE A 36 4.66 6.53 14.08
N THR A 37 3.83 7.18 13.25
CA THR A 37 3.19 8.47 13.59
C THR A 37 1.72 8.31 13.98
N GLN A 38 1.14 7.14 13.74
CA GLN A 38 -0.24 6.83 14.08
C GLN A 38 -0.35 5.42 14.67
N MET A 39 -1.13 5.29 15.74
CA MET A 39 -1.46 3.96 16.29
C MET A 39 -2.44 3.22 15.39
N PRO A 40 -2.29 1.89 15.22
CA PRO A 40 -3.34 1.07 14.61
C PRO A 40 -4.62 1.15 15.44
N LYS A 41 -5.76 1.21 14.76
CA LYS A 41 -7.09 1.21 15.39
C LYS A 41 -7.52 -0.21 15.78
N HIS A 42 -7.04 -1.20 15.05
CA HIS A 42 -7.31 -2.63 15.21
C HIS A 42 -6.27 -3.48 14.50
N PHE A 43 -6.35 -4.80 14.70
CA PHE A 43 -5.42 -5.79 14.14
C PHE A 43 -6.14 -6.85 13.27
N ASP A 44 -7.40 -6.61 12.93
CA ASP A 44 -8.18 -7.47 12.04
C ASP A 44 -7.72 -7.29 10.58
N PRO A 45 -7.17 -8.34 9.93
CA PRO A 45 -6.62 -8.20 8.58
C PRO A 45 -7.64 -7.76 7.53
N GLN A 46 -8.91 -8.19 7.64
CA GLN A 46 -9.91 -7.92 6.62
C GLN A 46 -10.34 -6.46 6.56
N ILE A 47 -10.16 -5.71 7.65
CA ILE A 47 -10.52 -4.29 7.72
C ILE A 47 -9.31 -3.38 7.91
N ALA A 48 -8.08 -3.91 7.77
CA ALA A 48 -6.86 -3.12 7.86
C ALA A 48 -6.85 -1.99 6.81
N GLU A 49 -6.80 -0.74 7.29
CA GLU A 49 -6.87 0.48 6.48
C GLU A 49 -5.50 1.17 6.40
N SER A 50 -4.90 1.41 7.55
CA SER A 50 -3.62 2.13 7.62
C SER A 50 -2.42 1.25 7.23
N GLU A 51 -1.34 1.90 6.76
CA GLU A 51 -0.08 1.22 6.42
C GLU A 51 0.45 0.38 7.58
N VAL A 52 0.34 0.88 8.82
CA VAL A 52 0.82 0.18 10.02
C VAL A 52 -0.04 -1.05 10.32
N GLU A 53 -1.35 -0.97 10.19
CA GLU A 53 -2.24 -2.13 10.35
C GLU A 53 -1.92 -3.22 9.32
N LYS A 54 -1.76 -2.85 8.05
CA LYS A 54 -1.37 -3.77 6.97
C LYS A 54 0.03 -4.35 7.22
N MET A 55 1.01 -3.52 7.62
CA MET A 55 2.37 -3.96 7.95
C MET A 55 2.38 -4.98 9.10
N ILE A 56 1.62 -4.75 10.16
CA ILE A 56 1.48 -5.71 11.25
C ILE A 56 0.82 -7.00 10.74
N ALA A 57 -0.25 -6.90 9.95
CA ALA A 57 -0.95 -8.06 9.41
C ALA A 57 -0.05 -8.93 8.53
N VAL A 58 0.74 -8.38 7.58
CA VAL A 58 1.62 -9.17 6.70
C VAL A 58 2.78 -9.85 7.43
N ASN A 59 3.12 -9.42 8.65
CA ASN A 59 4.13 -10.04 9.49
C ASN A 59 3.54 -11.07 10.47
N THR A 60 2.31 -10.86 10.93
CA THR A 60 1.65 -11.76 11.90
C THR A 60 0.81 -12.85 11.24
N PHE A 61 0.42 -12.67 9.99
CA PHE A 61 -0.33 -13.67 9.24
C PHE A 61 0.44 -14.17 8.01
N ASP A 62 0.10 -15.40 7.64
CA ASP A 62 0.44 -16.00 6.35
C ASP A 62 -0.83 -16.15 5.52
N GLY A 63 -0.86 -15.45 4.36
CA GLY A 63 -1.88 -15.60 3.33
C GLY A 63 -1.70 -16.87 2.49
N LEU A 64 -2.53 -17.05 1.47
CA LEU A 64 -2.31 -18.11 0.47
C LEU A 64 -0.95 -17.92 -0.21
N PHE A 65 -0.60 -16.68 -0.50
CA PHE A 65 0.69 -16.24 -1.03
C PHE A 65 1.29 -15.14 -0.14
N LYS A 66 2.58 -14.86 -0.33
CA LYS A 66 3.32 -13.75 0.29
C LYS A 66 4.26 -13.15 -0.75
N LEU A 67 4.48 -11.84 -0.73
CA LEU A 67 5.40 -11.18 -1.67
C LEU A 67 6.86 -11.47 -1.30
N ASP A 68 7.69 -11.67 -2.33
CA ASP A 68 9.16 -11.68 -2.16
C ASP A 68 9.76 -10.28 -2.36
N GLU A 69 11.08 -10.19 -2.24
CA GLU A 69 11.85 -8.95 -2.43
C GLU A 69 11.70 -8.34 -3.84
N ASN A 70 11.28 -9.15 -4.82
CA ASN A 70 11.02 -8.73 -6.20
C ASN A 70 9.53 -8.43 -6.44
N LYS A 71 8.72 -8.34 -5.37
CA LYS A 71 7.29 -8.07 -5.43
C LYS A 71 6.48 -9.16 -6.16
N THR A 72 7.02 -10.37 -6.17
CA THR A 72 6.40 -11.52 -6.85
C THR A 72 5.69 -12.41 -5.83
N PRO A 73 4.42 -12.79 -6.04
CA PRO A 73 3.70 -13.70 -5.16
C PRO A 73 4.40 -15.08 -5.08
N GLN A 74 4.82 -15.46 -3.89
CA GLN A 74 5.39 -16.75 -3.54
C GLN A 74 4.38 -17.58 -2.77
N LYS A 75 4.37 -18.90 -2.99
CA LYS A 75 3.51 -19.82 -2.24
C LYS A 75 3.82 -19.74 -0.75
N CYS A 76 2.80 -19.49 0.06
CA CYS A 76 2.92 -19.37 1.51
C CYS A 76 2.11 -20.48 2.20
N ALA A 77 0.80 -20.34 2.35
CA ALA A 77 -0.08 -21.41 2.79
C ALA A 77 -0.34 -22.46 1.70
N VAL A 78 -0.18 -22.08 0.45
CA VAL A 78 -0.37 -22.96 -0.71
C VAL A 78 0.85 -23.87 -0.88
N LYS A 79 0.60 -25.19 -0.91
CA LYS A 79 1.57 -26.21 -1.31
C LYS A 79 1.68 -26.31 -2.83
N ASP A 80 0.54 -26.37 -3.51
CA ASP A 80 0.44 -26.35 -4.96
C ASP A 80 -0.91 -25.81 -5.43
N TYR A 81 -1.02 -25.38 -6.70
CA TYR A 81 -2.29 -24.90 -7.25
C TYR A 81 -2.41 -25.17 -8.73
N LYS A 82 -3.65 -25.20 -9.20
CA LYS A 82 -4.01 -25.37 -10.61
C LYS A 82 -4.97 -24.28 -11.03
N ILE A 83 -4.82 -23.85 -12.28
CA ILE A 83 -5.73 -22.91 -12.93
C ILE A 83 -6.42 -23.67 -14.07
N SER A 84 -7.74 -23.53 -14.18
CA SER A 84 -8.53 -24.10 -15.28
C SER A 84 -8.12 -23.53 -16.65
N ASN A 85 -8.40 -24.24 -17.73
CA ASN A 85 -8.02 -23.85 -19.08
C ASN A 85 -8.61 -22.49 -19.51
N ASP A 86 -9.76 -22.11 -18.97
CA ASP A 86 -10.39 -20.81 -19.20
C ASP A 86 -9.78 -19.69 -18.34
N GLY A 87 -8.89 -20.04 -17.38
CA GLY A 87 -8.24 -19.09 -16.48
C GLY A 87 -9.15 -18.52 -15.39
N LEU A 88 -10.32 -19.13 -15.15
CA LEU A 88 -11.30 -18.59 -14.21
C LEU A 88 -11.37 -19.35 -12.88
N THR A 89 -10.96 -20.61 -12.83
CA THR A 89 -11.04 -21.41 -11.60
C THR A 89 -9.63 -21.74 -11.10
N TYR A 90 -9.36 -21.39 -9.86
CA TYR A 90 -8.13 -21.68 -9.14
C TYR A 90 -8.42 -22.72 -8.07
N THR A 91 -7.69 -23.84 -8.08
CA THR A 91 -7.77 -24.88 -7.06
C THR A 91 -6.44 -24.91 -6.30
N PHE A 92 -6.47 -24.55 -5.02
CA PHE A 92 -5.30 -24.47 -4.15
C PHE A 92 -5.25 -25.71 -3.25
N GLU A 93 -4.10 -26.39 -3.25
CA GLU A 93 -3.75 -27.43 -2.28
C GLU A 93 -2.96 -26.75 -1.16
N LEU A 94 -3.49 -26.76 0.06
CA LEU A 94 -2.87 -26.11 1.22
C LEU A 94 -1.88 -27.05 1.91
N ARG A 95 -0.95 -26.48 2.65
CA ARG A 95 -0.10 -27.17 3.60
C ARG A 95 -0.96 -27.65 4.77
N ASP A 96 -0.62 -28.80 5.36
CA ASP A 96 -1.32 -29.45 6.47
C ASP A 96 -0.59 -29.30 7.82
N ASP A 97 0.51 -28.53 7.85
CA ASP A 97 1.34 -28.31 9.03
C ASP A 97 1.25 -26.90 9.64
N MET A 98 0.27 -26.11 9.20
CA MET A 98 0.05 -24.73 9.67
C MET A 98 -0.88 -24.70 10.87
N ASN A 99 -0.52 -23.87 11.86
CA ASN A 99 -1.31 -23.68 13.07
C ASN A 99 -1.43 -22.18 13.39
N TYR A 100 -2.54 -21.81 13.99
CA TYR A 100 -2.65 -20.55 14.73
C TYR A 100 -1.80 -20.62 15.98
N TYR A 101 -1.09 -19.53 16.29
CA TYR A 101 -0.39 -19.35 17.54
C TYR A 101 -1.39 -18.87 18.61
N ILE A 102 -1.38 -19.50 19.76
CA ILE A 102 -2.17 -19.15 20.91
C ILE A 102 -1.23 -18.55 21.95
N SER A 103 -1.30 -17.23 22.15
CA SER A 103 -0.56 -16.53 23.19
C SER A 103 -1.12 -16.83 24.58
N GLY A 104 -0.40 -16.44 25.65
CA GLY A 104 -0.93 -16.58 27.02
C GLY A 104 -2.24 -15.82 27.21
N ASP A 105 -2.34 -14.60 26.69
CA ASP A 105 -3.55 -13.78 26.79
C ASP A 105 -4.75 -14.43 26.08
N VAL A 106 -4.52 -15.06 24.92
CA VAL A 106 -5.54 -15.83 24.21
C VAL A 106 -5.91 -17.11 24.99
N GLU A 107 -4.94 -17.79 25.62
CA GLU A 107 -5.22 -18.95 26.48
C GLU A 107 -6.13 -18.56 27.65
N ASP A 108 -5.80 -17.48 28.35
CA ASP A 108 -6.62 -16.94 29.47
C ASP A 108 -8.04 -16.59 29.01
N PHE A 109 -8.18 -15.95 27.84
CA PHE A 109 -9.49 -15.66 27.23
C PHE A 109 -10.29 -16.95 26.92
N LEU A 110 -9.66 -17.98 26.35
CA LEU A 110 -10.32 -19.26 26.05
C LEU A 110 -10.73 -20.00 27.33
N GLU A 111 -9.91 -19.95 28.39
CA GLU A 111 -10.21 -20.50 29.71
C GLU A 111 -11.41 -19.79 30.35
N GLU A 112 -11.47 -18.44 30.27
CA GLU A 112 -12.62 -17.65 30.73
C GLU A 112 -13.92 -18.11 30.03
N LYS A 113 -13.84 -18.38 28.73
CA LYS A 113 -14.98 -18.91 27.94
C LYS A 113 -15.24 -20.40 28.16
N SER A 114 -14.41 -21.10 28.95
CA SER A 114 -14.47 -22.55 29.15
C SER A 114 -14.55 -23.33 27.84
N THR A 115 -13.73 -22.93 26.87
CA THR A 115 -13.74 -23.52 25.50
C THR A 115 -12.34 -23.70 24.95
N THR A 116 -12.26 -24.46 23.86
CA THR A 116 -11.02 -24.62 23.05
C THR A 116 -11.36 -24.42 21.58
N ILE A 117 -10.37 -24.06 20.78
CA ILE A 117 -10.51 -23.91 19.35
C ILE A 117 -9.62 -24.92 18.59
N ASN A 118 -9.97 -25.21 17.35
CA ASN A 118 -9.06 -25.94 16.46
C ASN A 118 -7.91 -25.01 16.06
N LYS A 119 -6.67 -25.37 16.42
CA LYS A 119 -5.47 -24.58 16.09
C LYS A 119 -5.04 -24.76 14.62
N ASN A 120 -5.48 -25.80 13.92
CA ASN A 120 -5.07 -26.03 12.54
C ASN A 120 -5.65 -24.96 11.62
N VAL A 121 -4.81 -24.39 10.76
CA VAL A 121 -5.25 -23.50 9.69
C VAL A 121 -5.71 -24.34 8.51
N VAL A 122 -6.96 -24.18 8.13
CA VAL A 122 -7.62 -25.02 7.11
C VAL A 122 -8.27 -24.17 6.02
N ALA A 123 -8.66 -24.79 4.92
CA ALA A 123 -9.29 -24.10 3.78
C ALA A 123 -10.54 -23.28 4.16
N LYS A 124 -11.27 -23.75 5.18
CA LYS A 124 -12.44 -23.03 5.72
C LYS A 124 -12.07 -21.65 6.28
N ASP A 125 -10.89 -21.49 6.87
CA ASP A 125 -10.49 -20.23 7.48
C ASP A 125 -10.18 -19.19 6.41
N PHE A 126 -9.54 -19.58 5.29
CA PHE A 126 -9.36 -18.73 4.12
C PHE A 126 -10.69 -18.36 3.46
N ALA A 127 -11.57 -19.37 3.28
CA ALA A 127 -12.90 -19.12 2.73
C ALA A 127 -13.69 -18.14 3.59
N PHE A 128 -13.66 -18.29 4.92
CA PHE A 128 -14.36 -17.41 5.85
C PHE A 128 -13.78 -15.99 5.80
N GLY A 129 -12.45 -15.80 5.84
CA GLY A 129 -11.81 -14.50 5.75
C GLY A 129 -12.16 -13.76 4.46
N ILE A 130 -12.01 -14.44 3.30
CA ILE A 130 -12.36 -13.89 1.98
C ILE A 130 -13.85 -13.53 1.91
N ILE A 131 -14.75 -14.44 2.29
CA ILE A 131 -16.19 -14.18 2.24
C ILE A 131 -16.56 -13.03 3.15
N ARG A 132 -15.99 -12.95 4.35
CA ARG A 132 -16.22 -11.85 5.29
C ARG A 132 -15.85 -10.50 4.68
N ALA A 133 -14.71 -10.42 3.97
CA ALA A 133 -14.29 -9.20 3.29
C ALA A 133 -15.23 -8.77 2.14
N LEU A 134 -16.03 -9.68 1.59
CA LEU A 134 -17.03 -9.35 0.58
C LEU A 134 -18.35 -8.84 1.17
N LEU A 135 -18.59 -8.98 2.48
CA LEU A 135 -19.85 -8.58 3.09
C LEU A 135 -19.93 -7.07 3.28
N PRO A 136 -21.10 -6.42 2.99
CA PRO A 136 -21.25 -4.98 3.21
C PRO A 136 -21.05 -4.58 4.67
N GLU A 137 -21.44 -5.40 5.63
CA GLU A 137 -21.26 -5.15 7.06
C GLU A 137 -19.81 -5.20 7.54
N THR A 138 -18.89 -5.78 6.77
CA THR A 138 -17.46 -5.78 7.08
C THR A 138 -16.80 -4.48 6.66
N ASP A 139 -17.31 -3.83 5.60
CA ASP A 139 -16.79 -2.57 5.05
C ASP A 139 -15.25 -2.63 4.84
N ALA A 140 -14.81 -3.70 4.15
CA ALA A 140 -13.39 -3.97 3.96
C ALA A 140 -12.76 -2.95 2.99
N PRO A 141 -11.78 -2.14 3.42
CA PRO A 141 -11.22 -1.05 2.58
C PRO A 141 -10.61 -1.53 1.27
N ASP A 142 -10.06 -2.75 1.27
CA ASP A 142 -9.38 -3.34 0.11
C ASP A 142 -10.23 -4.43 -0.58
N TYR A 143 -11.58 -4.44 -0.41
CA TYR A 143 -12.43 -5.45 -1.03
C TYR A 143 -12.28 -5.50 -2.56
N GLU A 144 -11.98 -4.36 -3.19
CA GLU A 144 -11.75 -4.25 -4.63
C GLU A 144 -10.71 -5.26 -5.15
N LEU A 145 -9.70 -5.60 -4.37
CA LEU A 145 -8.71 -6.62 -4.71
C LEU A 145 -9.34 -8.02 -4.90
N LEU A 146 -10.50 -8.26 -4.28
CA LEU A 146 -11.25 -9.51 -4.37
C LEU A 146 -12.43 -9.42 -5.34
N SER A 147 -12.68 -8.27 -5.96
CA SER A 147 -13.84 -8.00 -6.83
C SER A 147 -13.92 -8.89 -8.07
N ALA A 148 -12.80 -9.51 -8.48
CA ALA A 148 -12.77 -10.48 -9.56
C ALA A 148 -13.43 -11.82 -9.20
N ILE A 149 -13.61 -12.16 -7.92
CA ILE A 149 -14.25 -13.38 -7.46
C ILE A 149 -15.73 -13.37 -7.92
N LYS A 150 -16.20 -14.50 -8.40
CA LYS A 150 -17.58 -14.63 -8.89
C LYS A 150 -18.58 -14.17 -7.84
N ASN A 151 -19.49 -13.30 -8.25
CA ASN A 151 -20.54 -12.67 -7.45
C ASN A 151 -20.03 -11.71 -6.35
N ALA A 152 -18.71 -11.45 -6.22
CA ALA A 152 -18.16 -10.58 -5.17
C ALA A 152 -18.85 -9.22 -5.12
N GLU A 153 -18.97 -8.53 -6.25
CA GLU A 153 -19.57 -7.20 -6.34
C GLU A 153 -21.05 -7.17 -5.91
N LYS A 154 -21.83 -8.20 -6.31
CA LYS A 154 -23.25 -8.30 -5.94
C LYS A 154 -23.44 -8.59 -4.45
N ILE A 155 -22.54 -9.40 -3.87
CA ILE A 155 -22.53 -9.68 -2.43
C ILE A 155 -22.17 -8.42 -1.66
N HIS A 156 -21.14 -7.70 -2.10
CA HIS A 156 -20.72 -6.44 -1.48
C HIS A 156 -21.81 -5.36 -1.50
N LYS A 157 -22.63 -5.32 -2.56
CA LYS A 157 -23.82 -4.44 -2.65
C LYS A 157 -25.04 -4.98 -1.89
N GLY A 158 -24.95 -6.13 -1.23
CA GLY A 158 -26.07 -6.76 -0.54
C GLY A 158 -27.17 -7.35 -1.46
N GLU A 159 -26.87 -7.51 -2.75
CA GLU A 159 -27.81 -8.03 -3.75
C GLU A 159 -27.88 -9.55 -3.77
N LEU A 160 -26.83 -10.24 -3.31
CA LEU A 160 -26.72 -11.69 -3.23
C LEU A 160 -26.27 -12.15 -1.85
N ASN A 161 -26.63 -13.39 -1.52
CA ASN A 161 -26.16 -14.01 -0.29
C ASN A 161 -24.69 -14.43 -0.40
N SER A 162 -23.93 -14.35 0.70
CA SER A 162 -22.53 -14.75 0.76
C SER A 162 -22.25 -16.19 0.34
N SER A 163 -23.22 -17.11 0.49
CA SER A 163 -23.12 -18.50 0.03
C SER A 163 -23.02 -18.65 -1.50
N GLU A 164 -23.29 -17.58 -2.25
CA GLU A 164 -23.19 -17.55 -3.72
C GLU A 164 -21.83 -17.07 -4.22
N ALA A 165 -20.91 -16.71 -3.29
CA ALA A 165 -19.55 -16.36 -3.63
C ALA A 165 -18.83 -17.49 -4.36
N GLY A 166 -18.00 -17.13 -5.34
CA GLY A 166 -17.13 -18.08 -6.04
C GLY A 166 -16.03 -18.69 -5.17
N VAL A 167 -16.30 -18.97 -3.88
CA VAL A 167 -15.34 -19.51 -2.92
C VAL A 167 -15.89 -20.81 -2.36
N LYS A 168 -15.17 -21.92 -2.54
CA LYS A 168 -15.65 -23.25 -2.18
C LYS A 168 -14.58 -24.05 -1.44
N VAL A 169 -14.92 -24.53 -0.27
CA VAL A 169 -14.13 -25.52 0.49
C VAL A 169 -14.41 -26.90 -0.06
N ILE A 170 -13.40 -27.56 -0.64
CA ILE A 170 -13.53 -28.94 -1.15
C ILE A 170 -13.27 -29.94 -0.03
N ASN A 171 -12.23 -29.68 0.78
CA ASN A 171 -11.90 -30.40 2.01
C ASN A 171 -11.01 -29.49 2.87
N ASP A 172 -10.54 -29.97 4.02
CA ASP A 172 -9.77 -29.17 4.98
C ASP A 172 -8.50 -28.52 4.38
N TYR A 173 -7.94 -29.09 3.32
CA TYR A 173 -6.70 -28.60 2.70
C TYR A 173 -6.85 -28.33 1.20
N THR A 174 -8.09 -28.18 0.71
CA THR A 174 -8.33 -27.81 -0.70
C THR A 174 -9.39 -26.73 -0.78
N LEU A 175 -8.97 -25.57 -1.30
CA LEU A 175 -9.80 -24.40 -1.55
C LEU A 175 -9.93 -24.19 -3.06
N GLU A 176 -11.15 -23.96 -3.53
CA GLU A 176 -11.43 -23.59 -4.92
C GLU A 176 -12.01 -22.18 -4.97
N ILE A 177 -11.42 -21.32 -5.81
CA ILE A 177 -11.92 -19.96 -6.05
C ILE A 177 -12.21 -19.81 -7.54
N THR A 178 -13.44 -19.41 -7.85
CA THR A 178 -13.89 -19.13 -9.21
C THR A 178 -14.06 -17.63 -9.41
N LEU A 179 -13.49 -17.10 -10.47
CA LEU A 179 -13.57 -15.69 -10.85
C LEU A 179 -14.73 -15.45 -11.81
N GLU A 180 -15.32 -14.27 -11.75
CA GLU A 180 -16.29 -13.76 -12.73
C GLU A 180 -15.59 -13.36 -14.04
N ARG A 181 -14.37 -12.87 -13.93
CA ARG A 181 -13.49 -12.43 -15.03
C ARG A 181 -12.05 -12.84 -14.76
N LYS A 182 -11.25 -12.98 -15.82
CA LYS A 182 -9.80 -13.16 -15.64
C LYS A 182 -9.23 -11.93 -14.96
N ASP A 183 -8.32 -12.18 -14.03
CA ASP A 183 -7.58 -11.15 -13.35
C ASP A 183 -6.12 -11.59 -13.20
N SER A 184 -5.21 -10.89 -13.90
CA SER A 184 -3.78 -11.15 -13.82
C SER A 184 -3.17 -10.79 -12.46
N ASN A 185 -3.87 -9.96 -11.69
CA ASN A 185 -3.48 -9.51 -10.37
C ASN A 185 -4.03 -10.40 -9.24
N PHE A 186 -4.81 -11.42 -9.56
CA PHE A 186 -5.50 -12.22 -8.54
C PHE A 186 -4.54 -12.88 -7.53
N LEU A 187 -3.38 -13.38 -7.97
CA LEU A 187 -2.40 -13.95 -7.04
C LEU A 187 -1.76 -12.89 -6.13
N TYR A 188 -1.63 -11.64 -6.60
CA TYR A 188 -1.23 -10.53 -5.75
C TYR A 188 -2.31 -10.23 -4.69
N ALA A 189 -3.57 -10.18 -5.06
CA ALA A 189 -4.67 -9.98 -4.11
C ALA A 189 -4.64 -11.02 -2.96
N LEU A 190 -4.20 -12.25 -3.26
CA LEU A 190 -4.05 -13.32 -2.27
C LEU A 190 -2.78 -13.21 -1.40
N THR A 191 -1.97 -12.17 -1.58
CA THR A 191 -0.86 -11.80 -0.68
C THR A 191 -1.27 -10.70 0.31
N GLN A 192 -2.43 -10.08 0.14
CA GLN A 192 -2.87 -8.91 0.89
C GLN A 192 -3.75 -9.29 2.08
N PRO A 193 -3.74 -8.50 3.17
CA PRO A 193 -4.45 -8.78 4.41
C PRO A 193 -5.94 -9.11 4.24
N VAL A 194 -6.62 -8.45 3.32
CA VAL A 194 -8.04 -8.66 3.00
C VAL A 194 -8.39 -10.11 2.65
N SER A 195 -7.41 -10.91 2.21
CA SER A 195 -7.56 -12.33 1.82
C SER A 195 -7.06 -13.32 2.87
N PHE A 196 -6.55 -12.86 4.02
CA PHE A 196 -5.92 -13.72 5.02
C PHE A 196 -6.92 -14.62 5.75
N PRO A 197 -6.45 -15.73 6.35
CA PRO A 197 -7.34 -16.66 7.03
C PRO A 197 -7.90 -16.05 8.32
N CYS A 198 -9.16 -16.34 8.59
CA CYS A 198 -9.84 -15.99 9.82
C CYS A 198 -10.49 -17.23 10.42
N ASN A 199 -10.12 -17.63 11.64
CA ASN A 199 -10.74 -18.76 12.32
C ASN A 199 -12.16 -18.38 12.75
N GLN A 200 -13.16 -18.93 12.10
CA GLN A 200 -14.56 -18.57 12.34
C GLN A 200 -14.99 -18.81 13.79
N GLN A 201 -14.58 -19.92 14.40
CA GLN A 201 -14.94 -20.24 15.77
C GLN A 201 -14.38 -19.18 16.73
N PHE A 202 -13.11 -18.80 16.57
CA PHE A 202 -12.50 -17.75 17.40
C PHE A 202 -13.13 -16.39 17.15
N PHE A 203 -13.36 -16.02 15.90
CA PHE A 203 -14.04 -14.78 15.52
C PHE A 203 -15.39 -14.62 16.22
N GLU A 204 -16.21 -15.67 16.18
CA GLU A 204 -17.53 -15.66 16.84
C GLU A 204 -17.42 -15.56 18.37
N LEU A 205 -16.40 -16.21 18.98
CA LEU A 205 -16.16 -16.15 20.42
C LEU A 205 -15.80 -14.76 20.91
N THR A 206 -15.14 -13.95 20.10
CA THR A 206 -14.76 -12.57 20.46
C THR A 206 -15.97 -11.62 20.58
N ALA A 207 -17.12 -12.01 20.03
CA ALA A 207 -18.38 -11.27 20.11
C ALA A 207 -18.25 -9.80 19.66
N GLY A 208 -17.60 -9.57 18.51
CA GLY A 208 -17.40 -8.26 17.91
C GLY A 208 -16.11 -7.54 18.36
N ARG A 209 -15.23 -8.21 19.12
CA ARG A 209 -13.94 -7.64 19.58
C ARG A 209 -12.74 -8.16 18.79
N TYR A 210 -12.95 -8.95 17.71
CA TYR A 210 -11.86 -9.50 16.93
C TYR A 210 -10.90 -8.42 16.45
N GLY A 211 -9.62 -8.58 16.79
CA GLY A 211 -8.56 -7.66 16.43
C GLY A 211 -8.51 -6.34 17.22
N LEU A 212 -9.32 -6.15 18.27
CA LEU A 212 -9.26 -4.93 19.10
C LEU A 212 -8.13 -4.94 20.13
N ASP A 213 -7.67 -6.14 20.53
CA ASP A 213 -6.62 -6.32 21.54
C ASP A 213 -5.86 -7.63 21.30
N GLU A 214 -4.74 -7.85 21.99
CA GLU A 214 -3.91 -9.05 21.85
C GLU A 214 -4.64 -10.34 22.26
N GLU A 215 -5.57 -10.28 23.21
CA GLU A 215 -6.38 -11.43 23.62
C GLU A 215 -7.48 -11.80 22.60
N TYR A 216 -7.80 -10.90 21.65
CA TYR A 216 -8.86 -11.10 20.66
C TYR A 216 -8.35 -11.34 19.24
N ILE A 217 -7.10 -11.74 19.10
CA ILE A 217 -6.51 -12.06 17.79
C ILE A 217 -5.64 -13.31 17.88
N ILE A 218 -5.79 -14.21 16.92
CA ILE A 218 -4.88 -15.34 16.70
C ILE A 218 -4.30 -15.24 15.30
N SER A 219 -3.03 -15.48 15.17
CA SER A 219 -2.30 -15.34 13.92
C SER A 219 -1.55 -16.63 13.55
N ASN A 220 -1.26 -16.81 12.27
CA ASN A 220 -0.62 -18.02 11.73
C ASN A 220 0.73 -17.76 11.09
N GLY A 221 1.28 -16.55 11.22
CA GLY A 221 2.53 -16.13 10.61
C GLY A 221 3.76 -16.34 11.48
N GLY A 222 4.91 -15.83 11.00
CA GLY A 222 6.20 -15.91 11.68
C GLY A 222 6.29 -15.07 12.97
N PHE A 223 5.39 -14.11 13.14
CA PHE A 223 5.20 -13.32 14.35
C PHE A 223 3.75 -13.43 14.84
N TYR A 224 3.51 -13.00 16.07
CA TYR A 224 2.18 -12.84 16.65
C TYR A 224 2.10 -11.52 17.43
N LEU A 225 0.91 -10.94 17.56
CA LEU A 225 0.67 -9.77 18.38
C LEU A 225 0.87 -10.14 19.85
N SER A 226 1.80 -9.48 20.51
CA SER A 226 2.23 -9.83 21.86
C SER A 226 1.75 -8.85 22.91
N SER A 227 1.73 -7.56 22.60
CA SER A 227 1.24 -6.55 23.55
C SER A 227 0.92 -5.22 22.87
N ILE A 228 -0.06 -4.53 23.44
CA ILE A 228 -0.37 -3.14 23.17
C ILE A 228 -0.21 -2.40 24.49
N SER A 229 0.75 -1.46 24.59
CA SER A 229 1.03 -0.78 25.84
C SER A 229 0.25 0.53 25.99
N GLU A 230 0.01 0.96 27.25
CA GLU A 230 -0.55 2.27 27.58
C GLU A 230 0.32 3.42 27.03
N ASP A 231 1.63 3.22 26.89
CA ASP A 231 2.57 4.16 26.29
C ASP A 231 2.48 4.21 24.76
N LYS A 232 1.43 3.61 24.19
CA LYS A 232 1.15 3.59 22.76
C LYS A 232 2.27 2.94 21.92
N ASN A 233 2.69 1.77 22.34
CA ASN A 233 3.59 0.90 21.60
C ASN A 233 2.88 -0.41 21.27
N VAL A 234 3.15 -0.95 20.09
CA VAL A 234 2.68 -2.27 19.68
C VAL A 234 3.89 -3.19 19.52
N VAL A 235 3.79 -4.39 20.04
CA VAL A 235 4.86 -5.39 19.95
C VAL A 235 4.35 -6.65 19.28
N ILE A 236 5.06 -7.09 18.25
CA ILE A 236 4.91 -8.42 17.69
C ILE A 236 6.14 -9.26 18.04
N ASN A 237 5.91 -10.45 18.57
CA ASN A 237 6.97 -11.38 18.94
C ASN A 237 7.05 -12.56 17.99
N LYS A 238 8.23 -13.17 17.93
CA LYS A 238 8.50 -14.36 17.12
C LYS A 238 7.59 -15.52 17.53
N ASN A 239 6.89 -16.07 16.56
CA ASN A 239 6.19 -17.35 16.69
C ASN A 239 7.19 -18.50 16.64
N THR A 240 7.51 -19.08 17.80
CA THR A 240 8.47 -20.19 17.92
C THR A 240 7.92 -21.53 17.45
N GLU A 241 6.59 -21.65 17.25
CA GLU A 241 5.92 -22.85 16.76
C GLU A 241 5.75 -22.85 15.23
N TYR A 242 6.13 -21.74 14.59
CA TYR A 242 5.94 -21.57 13.14
C TYR A 242 6.80 -22.55 12.32
N LYS A 243 6.17 -23.22 11.34
CA LYS A 243 6.80 -24.26 10.50
C LYS A 243 6.92 -23.86 9.02
N GLY A 244 6.53 -22.64 8.65
CA GLY A 244 6.55 -22.18 7.26
C GLY A 244 7.91 -21.74 6.75
N ASN A 245 7.93 -21.33 5.49
CA ASN A 245 9.12 -20.82 4.80
C ASN A 245 9.53 -19.40 5.23
N PHE A 246 8.66 -18.72 5.98
CA PHE A 246 8.82 -17.32 6.39
C PHE A 246 9.04 -17.20 7.91
N ALA A 247 9.76 -18.18 8.49
CA ALA A 247 10.09 -18.17 9.90
C ALA A 247 10.90 -16.93 10.28
N ALA A 248 10.49 -16.24 11.35
CA ALA A 248 11.17 -15.06 11.83
C ALA A 248 12.57 -15.36 12.37
N ILE A 249 13.57 -14.60 11.93
CA ILE A 249 14.92 -14.61 12.50
C ILE A 249 14.94 -13.77 13.79
N PRO A 250 14.45 -12.49 13.81
CA PRO A 250 14.49 -11.66 15.00
C PRO A 250 13.53 -12.16 16.09
N SER A 251 13.77 -11.75 17.33
CA SER A 251 12.92 -12.10 18.48
C SER A 251 11.56 -11.38 18.45
N GLY A 252 11.51 -10.21 17.83
CA GLY A 252 10.30 -9.41 17.70
C GLY A 252 10.55 -8.07 17.07
N VAL A 253 9.47 -7.31 16.86
CA VAL A 253 9.46 -5.92 16.36
C VAL A 253 8.56 -5.10 17.26
N GLY A 254 9.06 -3.95 17.73
CA GLY A 254 8.27 -2.94 18.43
C GLY A 254 7.96 -1.77 17.51
N PHE A 255 6.71 -1.36 17.49
CA PHE A 255 6.21 -0.18 16.78
C PHE A 255 5.98 0.92 17.81
N TYR A 256 6.68 2.02 17.67
CA TYR A 256 6.71 3.10 18.67
C TYR A 256 6.11 4.37 18.12
N LEU A 257 5.07 4.91 18.81
CA LEU A 257 4.42 6.14 18.39
C LEU A 257 5.32 7.35 18.62
N ASN A 258 5.39 8.21 17.61
CA ASN A 258 6.09 9.49 17.63
C ASN A 258 5.14 10.61 17.20
N ALA A 259 5.46 11.85 17.59
CA ALA A 259 4.65 13.01 17.21
C ALA A 259 4.82 13.36 15.73
N THR A 260 6.03 13.19 15.19
CA THR A 260 6.36 13.56 13.81
C THR A 260 7.29 12.54 13.17
N THR A 261 7.37 12.55 11.84
CA THR A 261 8.37 11.79 11.08
C THR A 261 9.79 12.29 11.37
N LEU A 262 9.95 13.55 11.75
CA LEU A 262 11.21 14.14 12.19
C LEU A 262 11.76 13.45 13.45
N ASP A 263 10.90 13.23 14.46
CA ASP A 263 11.31 12.51 15.67
C ASP A 263 11.75 11.09 15.35
N ILE A 264 11.13 10.45 14.35
CA ILE A 264 11.53 9.13 13.87
C ILE A 264 12.91 9.21 13.21
N ALA A 265 13.16 10.22 12.37
CA ALA A 265 14.42 10.41 11.68
C ALA A 265 15.58 10.55 12.66
N GLU A 266 15.44 11.39 13.69
CA GLU A 266 16.44 11.57 14.73
C GLU A 266 16.75 10.26 15.47
N LYS A 267 15.72 9.46 15.76
CA LYS A 267 15.86 8.16 16.44
C LYS A 267 16.47 7.06 15.56
N VAL A 268 16.27 7.12 14.24
CA VAL A 268 16.97 6.21 13.31
C VAL A 268 18.43 6.62 13.20
N ASP A 269 18.74 7.92 13.18
CA ASP A 269 20.11 8.42 13.06
C ASP A 269 20.95 8.11 14.30
N ASP A 270 20.38 8.23 15.50
CA ASP A 270 21.05 7.92 16.76
C ASP A 270 21.08 6.41 17.08
N GLY A 271 20.40 5.57 16.29
CA GLY A 271 20.35 4.11 16.44
C GLY A 271 19.32 3.61 17.46
N THR A 272 18.43 4.47 17.97
CA THR A 272 17.30 4.08 18.83
C THR A 272 16.30 3.24 18.05
N TYR A 273 16.03 3.62 16.79
CA TYR A 273 15.24 2.83 15.85
C TYR A 273 16.11 2.22 14.75
N ASP A 274 15.69 1.06 14.28
CA ASP A 274 16.37 0.34 13.20
C ASP A 274 15.90 0.76 11.82
N VAL A 275 14.64 1.22 11.72
CA VAL A 275 13.98 1.61 10.48
C VAL A 275 13.04 2.77 10.74
N GLY A 276 12.97 3.67 9.79
CA GLY A 276 11.99 4.75 9.76
C GLY A 276 11.51 5.01 8.33
N PHE A 277 10.37 5.63 8.24
CA PHE A 277 9.72 6.01 7.00
C PHE A 277 9.48 7.52 6.99
N PHE A 278 9.79 8.19 5.87
CA PHE A 278 9.74 9.64 5.75
C PHE A 278 9.09 10.05 4.45
N TYR A 279 8.25 11.07 4.51
CA TYR A 279 7.86 11.89 3.39
C TYR A 279 8.87 13.03 3.21
N GLU A 280 8.98 13.61 2.03
CA GLU A 280 10.02 14.52 1.48
C GLU A 280 10.76 15.47 2.42
N ASP A 281 10.12 16.08 3.42
CA ASP A 281 10.78 17.10 4.26
C ASP A 281 11.87 16.54 5.18
N ALA A 282 11.85 15.26 5.47
CA ALA A 282 12.91 14.59 6.21
C ALA A 282 14.18 14.37 5.37
N GLU A 283 14.11 14.44 4.02
CA GLU A 283 15.29 14.37 3.15
C GLU A 283 16.23 15.54 3.30
N LYS A 284 15.72 16.71 3.63
CA LYS A 284 16.50 17.91 3.89
C LYS A 284 17.29 17.82 5.18
N GLN A 285 16.99 16.80 6.02
CA GLN A 285 17.77 16.53 7.21
C GLN A 285 18.99 15.70 6.85
N GLU A 286 20.13 16.15 7.27
CA GLU A 286 21.39 15.44 7.20
C GLU A 286 21.33 14.22 8.13
N LEU A 287 20.59 13.15 7.71
CA LEU A 287 20.71 11.85 8.35
C LEU A 287 22.19 11.42 8.28
N GLY A 288 22.74 11.03 9.40
CA GLY A 288 24.15 10.75 9.56
C GLY A 288 24.62 9.55 8.74
N ARG A 289 25.92 9.28 8.76
CA ARG A 289 26.56 8.18 8.01
C ARG A 289 26.17 6.78 8.49
N SER A 290 25.36 6.69 9.53
CA SER A 290 24.89 5.43 10.12
C SER A 290 23.60 4.93 9.48
N VAL A 291 23.04 5.66 8.53
CA VAL A 291 21.75 5.36 7.90
C VAL A 291 21.92 5.09 6.42
N VAL A 292 21.26 4.05 5.93
CA VAL A 292 21.10 3.74 4.50
C VAL A 292 19.72 4.20 4.08
N LYS A 293 19.65 5.10 3.11
CA LYS A 293 18.40 5.59 2.53
C LYS A 293 18.00 4.75 1.32
N THR A 294 16.74 4.42 1.21
CA THR A 294 16.13 3.83 0.01
C THR A 294 14.96 4.71 -0.42
N GLU A 295 15.04 5.24 -1.62
CA GLU A 295 14.04 6.14 -2.18
C GLU A 295 13.11 5.38 -3.13
N LEU A 296 11.80 5.56 -2.94
CA LEU A 296 10.76 5.04 -3.82
C LEU A 296 10.02 6.22 -4.46
N LYS A 297 10.15 6.34 -5.77
CA LYS A 297 9.41 7.33 -6.57
C LYS A 297 8.03 6.78 -6.91
N ASN A 298 7.15 6.74 -5.93
CA ASN A 298 5.86 6.06 -5.98
C ASN A 298 4.63 6.99 -5.96
N ILE A 299 4.85 8.29 -5.82
CA ILE A 299 3.78 9.29 -5.73
C ILE A 299 3.81 10.18 -6.96
N ALA A 300 2.64 10.40 -7.59
CA ALA A 300 2.46 11.37 -8.64
C ALA A 300 1.68 12.58 -8.13
N CYS A 301 2.37 13.67 -7.80
CA CYS A 301 1.71 14.93 -7.52
C CYS A 301 1.05 15.45 -8.80
N SER A 302 -0.24 15.65 -8.77
CA SER A 302 -1.05 15.93 -9.96
C SER A 302 -2.09 17.03 -9.72
N LEU A 303 -2.37 17.77 -10.80
CA LEU A 303 -3.57 18.60 -10.85
C LEU A 303 -4.74 17.71 -11.26
N VAL A 304 -5.75 17.62 -10.39
CA VAL A 304 -6.96 16.84 -10.61
C VAL A 304 -8.18 17.74 -10.75
N PHE A 305 -9.14 17.34 -11.61
CA PHE A 305 -10.37 18.09 -11.88
C PHE A 305 -11.55 17.31 -11.36
N ASN A 306 -12.42 17.94 -10.57
CA ASN A 306 -13.68 17.33 -10.18
C ASN A 306 -14.71 17.42 -11.33
N MET A 307 -15.02 16.32 -11.98
CA MET A 307 -15.95 16.28 -13.11
C MET A 307 -17.42 16.17 -12.69
N ALA A 308 -17.72 16.18 -11.39
CA ALA A 308 -19.05 16.45 -10.89
C ALA A 308 -19.38 17.95 -10.93
N ASP A 309 -18.38 18.85 -10.89
CA ASP A 309 -18.58 20.30 -11.10
C ASP A 309 -18.85 20.61 -12.57
N LYS A 310 -19.86 21.45 -12.83
CA LYS A 310 -20.33 21.76 -14.18
C LYS A 310 -19.28 22.47 -15.05
N THR A 311 -18.37 23.20 -14.42
CA THR A 311 -17.32 23.97 -15.11
C THR A 311 -16.20 23.03 -15.52
N THR A 312 -15.67 22.28 -14.59
CA THR A 312 -14.54 21.36 -14.82
C THR A 312 -14.95 20.06 -15.51
N GLN A 313 -16.24 19.74 -15.58
CA GLN A 313 -16.75 18.69 -16.47
C GLN A 313 -16.50 19.00 -17.95
N ASN A 314 -16.42 20.31 -18.33
CA ASN A 314 -16.19 20.71 -19.72
C ASN A 314 -14.77 20.33 -20.19
N ASN A 315 -14.69 19.44 -21.18
CA ASN A 315 -13.42 18.94 -21.69
C ASN A 315 -12.56 20.03 -22.36
N ALA A 316 -13.17 20.96 -23.11
CA ALA A 316 -12.44 22.05 -23.75
C ALA A 316 -11.80 22.97 -22.70
N LEU A 317 -12.47 23.19 -21.56
CA LEU A 317 -11.92 23.94 -20.43
C LEU A 317 -10.65 23.26 -19.89
N ARG A 318 -10.75 21.97 -19.55
CA ARG A 318 -9.60 21.23 -19.01
C ARG A 318 -8.42 21.21 -19.98
N ILE A 319 -8.69 20.93 -21.27
CA ILE A 319 -7.66 21.00 -22.32
C ILE A 319 -7.01 22.38 -22.38
N GLY A 320 -7.78 23.45 -22.29
CA GLY A 320 -7.26 24.83 -22.28
C GLY A 320 -6.36 25.10 -21.07
N LEU A 321 -6.80 24.70 -19.87
CA LEU A 321 -6.03 24.85 -18.63
C LEU A 321 -4.73 24.03 -18.64
N VAL A 322 -4.75 22.80 -19.15
CA VAL A 322 -3.60 21.91 -19.22
C VAL A 322 -2.60 22.39 -20.28
N SER A 323 -3.06 22.75 -21.48
CA SER A 323 -2.18 23.09 -22.61
C SER A 323 -1.45 24.43 -22.46
N CYS A 324 -1.81 25.26 -21.48
CA CYS A 324 -1.11 26.53 -21.21
C CYS A 324 -0.06 26.45 -20.08
N VAL A 325 0.21 25.25 -19.55
CA VAL A 325 1.23 24.99 -18.52
C VAL A 325 2.40 24.23 -19.13
N ASP A 326 3.62 24.75 -18.98
CA ASP A 326 4.86 24.08 -19.39
C ASP A 326 5.48 23.35 -18.20
N ILE A 327 4.99 22.13 -17.93
CA ILE A 327 5.44 21.35 -16.76
C ILE A 327 6.97 21.14 -16.73
N SER A 328 7.61 21.05 -17.90
CA SER A 328 9.07 20.82 -18.00
C SER A 328 9.89 22.04 -17.60
N LYS A 329 9.28 23.23 -17.62
CA LYS A 329 9.93 24.49 -17.26
C LYS A 329 9.52 24.96 -15.86
N ASP A 330 8.28 24.68 -15.50
CA ASP A 330 7.64 25.29 -14.34
C ASP A 330 7.85 24.47 -13.06
N PHE A 331 8.22 23.16 -13.19
CA PHE A 331 8.42 22.27 -12.06
C PHE A 331 9.75 21.53 -12.12
N GLU A 332 10.32 21.25 -10.96
CA GLU A 332 11.46 20.36 -10.79
C GLU A 332 10.99 18.90 -10.88
N ASN A 333 11.80 18.00 -11.44
CA ASN A 333 11.49 16.58 -11.65
C ASN A 333 10.11 16.33 -12.29
N PRO A 334 9.80 16.97 -13.45
CA PRO A 334 8.46 16.94 -14.04
C PRO A 334 8.07 15.53 -14.46
N LEU A 335 6.88 15.10 -14.07
CA LEU A 335 6.30 13.81 -14.44
C LEU A 335 5.45 13.95 -15.71
N LYS A 336 5.82 13.21 -16.78
CA LYS A 336 5.11 13.23 -18.08
C LYS A 336 4.13 12.07 -18.25
N SER A 337 4.10 11.16 -17.31
CA SER A 337 3.24 9.98 -17.27
C SER A 337 2.24 10.08 -16.12
N VAL A 338 1.13 9.37 -16.23
CA VAL A 338 0.16 9.28 -15.12
C VAL A 338 0.74 8.41 -13.99
N LEU A 339 1.46 7.34 -14.37
CA LEU A 339 2.13 6.48 -13.40
C LEU A 339 3.49 7.03 -12.99
N PRO A 340 3.81 6.99 -11.69
CA PRO A 340 5.17 7.25 -11.18
C PRO A 340 6.21 6.28 -11.75
N SER A 341 7.50 6.67 -11.70
CA SER A 341 8.64 5.86 -12.16
C SER A 341 8.76 4.52 -11.46
N TYR A 342 8.23 4.41 -10.26
CA TYR A 342 8.12 3.20 -9.46
C TYR A 342 7.58 1.99 -10.26
N TYR A 343 6.61 2.22 -11.15
CA TYR A 343 6.00 1.15 -11.96
C TYR A 343 6.87 0.64 -13.11
N ASN A 344 8.02 1.28 -13.36
CA ASN A 344 8.98 0.90 -14.38
C ASN A 344 8.37 0.62 -15.77
N VAL A 345 7.42 1.48 -16.18
CA VAL A 345 6.74 1.42 -17.48
C VAL A 345 7.59 2.13 -18.53
N ASP A 346 7.79 1.49 -19.69
CA ASP A 346 8.40 2.19 -20.84
C ASP A 346 7.40 3.18 -21.45
N ASN A 347 7.51 4.43 -21.03
CA ASN A 347 6.68 5.56 -21.46
C ASN A 347 7.19 6.26 -22.75
N SER A 348 8.13 5.67 -23.50
CA SER A 348 8.69 6.28 -24.71
C SER A 348 7.68 6.61 -25.81
N LYS A 349 6.52 5.94 -25.80
CA LYS A 349 5.42 6.13 -26.76
C LYS A 349 4.21 6.83 -26.14
N ILE A 350 4.35 7.44 -24.95
CA ILE A 350 3.23 8.12 -24.31
C ILE A 350 2.84 9.38 -25.10
N GLU A 351 1.55 9.59 -25.29
CA GLU A 351 1.01 10.78 -25.96
C GLU A 351 0.35 11.69 -24.92
N THR A 352 0.75 12.96 -24.93
CA THR A 352 0.24 13.99 -24.01
C THR A 352 -0.25 15.21 -24.76
N LEU A 353 -0.99 16.08 -24.09
CA LEU A 353 -1.24 17.42 -24.58
C LEU A 353 0.07 18.23 -24.52
N ALA A 354 0.46 18.79 -25.65
CA ALA A 354 1.64 19.64 -25.69
C ALA A 354 1.34 21.03 -25.14
N TYR A 355 2.35 21.66 -24.50
CA TYR A 355 2.31 23.07 -24.19
C TYR A 355 2.12 23.88 -25.49
N ASN A 356 0.98 24.56 -25.61
CA ASN A 356 0.64 25.35 -26.79
C ASN A 356 -0.41 26.42 -26.42
N ILE A 357 0.03 27.66 -26.32
CA ILE A 357 -0.81 28.79 -25.88
C ILE A 357 -1.97 29.07 -26.86
N ASP A 358 -1.73 28.99 -28.16
CA ASP A 358 -2.79 29.27 -29.15
C ASP A 358 -3.85 28.17 -29.12
N PHE A 359 -3.45 26.91 -28.99
CA PHE A 359 -4.35 25.78 -28.79
C PHE A 359 -5.14 25.90 -27.47
N ALA A 360 -4.47 26.31 -26.38
CA ALA A 360 -5.10 26.54 -25.08
C ALA A 360 -6.18 27.62 -25.18
N ARG A 361 -5.85 28.78 -25.77
CA ARG A 361 -6.81 29.87 -25.97
C ARG A 361 -8.01 29.48 -26.85
N SER A 362 -7.77 28.72 -27.93
CA SER A 362 -8.85 28.22 -28.78
C SER A 362 -9.81 27.33 -28.02
N ASN A 363 -9.29 26.44 -27.16
CA ASN A 363 -10.12 25.57 -26.33
C ASN A 363 -10.85 26.36 -25.22
N MET A 364 -10.21 27.36 -24.62
CA MET A 364 -10.91 28.24 -23.66
C MET A 364 -12.05 29.02 -24.28
N LEU A 365 -11.89 29.59 -25.49
CA LEU A 365 -12.96 30.24 -26.20
C LEU A 365 -14.13 29.27 -26.49
N LYS A 366 -13.81 28.06 -26.91
CA LYS A 366 -14.82 27.00 -27.10
C LYS A 366 -15.54 26.66 -25.77
N ALA A 367 -14.82 26.54 -24.69
CA ALA A 367 -15.39 26.27 -23.37
C ALA A 367 -16.32 27.42 -22.92
N PHE A 368 -15.93 28.68 -23.12
CA PHE A 368 -16.73 29.83 -22.75
C PHE A 368 -18.05 29.87 -23.56
N ASP A 369 -17.99 29.51 -24.85
CA ASP A 369 -19.19 29.41 -25.69
C ASP A 369 -20.11 28.26 -25.24
N GLU A 370 -19.56 27.09 -24.98
CA GLU A 370 -20.32 25.91 -24.52
C GLU A 370 -20.94 26.14 -23.13
N LEU A 371 -20.21 26.77 -22.20
CA LEU A 371 -20.68 27.11 -20.86
C LEU A 371 -21.56 28.38 -20.82
N LYS A 372 -21.58 29.14 -21.89
CA LYS A 372 -22.29 30.43 -22.00
C LYS A 372 -21.84 31.46 -20.97
N ILE A 373 -20.53 31.52 -20.72
CA ILE A 373 -19.88 32.44 -19.80
C ILE A 373 -18.96 33.41 -20.56
N LYS A 374 -18.61 34.53 -19.94
CA LYS A 374 -17.66 35.51 -20.48
C LYS A 374 -16.38 35.59 -19.64
N THR A 375 -16.51 35.23 -18.40
CA THR A 375 -15.39 35.18 -17.42
C THR A 375 -15.51 33.91 -16.63
N LEU A 376 -14.40 33.44 -16.09
CA LEU A 376 -14.30 32.22 -15.31
C LEU A 376 -13.54 32.50 -14.01
N ASP A 377 -14.19 32.24 -12.88
CA ASP A 377 -13.53 32.06 -11.60
C ASP A 377 -13.29 30.56 -11.42
N ILE A 378 -12.03 30.18 -11.16
CA ILE A 378 -11.64 28.79 -10.94
C ILE A 378 -10.78 28.66 -9.69
N GLU A 379 -11.22 27.82 -8.76
CA GLU A 379 -10.55 27.57 -7.50
C GLU A 379 -9.65 26.33 -7.59
N ILE A 380 -8.40 26.49 -7.13
CA ILE A 380 -7.51 25.36 -6.80
C ILE A 380 -7.44 25.24 -5.30
N ILE A 381 -7.83 24.09 -4.75
CA ILE A 381 -7.57 23.75 -3.34
C ILE A 381 -6.26 22.97 -3.24
N CYS A 382 -5.52 23.22 -2.17
CA CYS A 382 -4.27 22.49 -1.86
C CYS A 382 -3.95 22.60 -0.37
N THR A 383 -3.03 21.75 0.11
CA THR A 383 -2.37 21.93 1.41
C THR A 383 -1.27 23.00 1.32
N SER A 384 -0.74 23.42 2.46
CA SER A 384 0.32 24.46 2.53
C SER A 384 1.57 24.09 1.75
N GLU A 385 1.89 22.82 1.66
CA GLU A 385 3.00 22.24 0.91
C GLU A 385 2.94 22.57 -0.59
N TYR A 386 1.74 22.55 -1.18
CA TYR A 386 1.54 22.80 -2.61
C TYR A 386 1.11 24.23 -2.94
N GLU A 387 1.14 25.17 -1.99
CA GLU A 387 0.72 26.56 -2.22
C GLU A 387 1.50 27.22 -3.39
N ASN A 388 2.82 27.02 -3.45
CA ASN A 388 3.64 27.59 -4.52
C ASN A 388 3.35 26.95 -5.88
N THR A 389 3.06 25.66 -5.90
CA THR A 389 2.63 24.91 -7.09
C THR A 389 1.31 25.46 -7.62
N ALA A 390 0.32 25.64 -6.75
CA ALA A 390 -0.98 26.23 -7.11
C ALA A 390 -0.84 27.65 -7.65
N LYS A 391 -0.04 28.50 -7.02
CA LYS A 391 0.27 29.85 -7.48
C LYS A 391 0.94 29.85 -8.86
N THR A 392 1.85 28.93 -9.12
CA THR A 392 2.52 28.78 -10.42
C THR A 392 1.50 28.44 -11.50
N LEU A 393 0.59 27.50 -11.26
CA LEU A 393 -0.47 27.13 -12.18
C LEU A 393 -1.42 28.30 -12.48
N VAL A 394 -1.91 28.99 -11.46
CA VAL A 394 -2.78 30.16 -11.61
C VAL A 394 -2.09 31.28 -12.40
N ASN A 395 -0.82 31.56 -12.11
CA ASN A 395 -0.05 32.56 -12.85
C ASN A 395 0.10 32.20 -14.33
N ASN A 396 0.33 30.93 -14.66
CA ASN A 396 0.38 30.46 -16.05
C ASN A 396 -0.97 30.63 -16.74
N TRP A 397 -2.07 30.28 -16.08
CA TRP A 397 -3.41 30.44 -16.62
C TRP A 397 -3.73 31.90 -16.91
N GLN A 398 -3.54 32.79 -15.93
CA GLN A 398 -3.83 34.23 -16.10
C GLN A 398 -2.95 34.86 -17.17
N LYS A 399 -1.66 34.54 -17.20
CA LYS A 399 -0.71 35.07 -18.18
C LYS A 399 -1.00 34.59 -19.60
N ASN A 400 -1.33 33.32 -19.76
CA ASN A 400 -1.41 32.68 -21.07
C ASN A 400 -2.82 32.70 -21.66
N ILE A 401 -3.87 32.69 -20.84
CA ILE A 401 -5.27 32.74 -21.28
C ILE A 401 -5.77 34.20 -21.32
N GLY A 402 -5.58 34.97 -20.26
CA GLY A 402 -5.93 36.38 -20.23
C GLY A 402 -6.80 36.75 -19.04
N VAL A 403 -7.37 37.97 -19.10
CA VAL A 403 -8.12 38.60 -18.00
C VAL A 403 -9.51 37.98 -17.79
N GLU A 404 -9.97 37.19 -18.72
CA GLU A 404 -11.24 36.48 -18.63
C GLU A 404 -11.20 35.34 -17.61
N LEU A 405 -10.02 34.90 -17.20
CA LEU A 405 -9.81 33.86 -16.20
C LEU A 405 -9.24 34.46 -14.90
N ASN A 406 -9.98 34.24 -13.81
CA ASN A 406 -9.53 34.56 -12.46
C ASN A 406 -9.28 33.25 -11.68
N GLY A 407 -8.00 32.95 -11.41
CA GLY A 407 -7.62 31.79 -10.60
C GLY A 407 -7.57 32.14 -9.12
N ILE A 408 -8.13 31.29 -8.29
CA ILE A 408 -8.18 31.44 -6.83
C ILE A 408 -7.40 30.28 -6.23
N VAL A 409 -6.45 30.55 -5.34
CA VAL A 409 -5.74 29.54 -4.57
C VAL A 409 -6.27 29.50 -3.15
N THR A 410 -6.81 28.36 -2.73
CA THR A 410 -7.31 28.12 -1.37
C THR A 410 -6.42 27.10 -0.69
N VAL A 411 -5.66 27.56 0.29
CA VAL A 411 -4.78 26.72 1.11
C VAL A 411 -5.57 26.22 2.32
N LEU A 412 -5.56 24.93 2.57
CA LEU A 412 -6.32 24.27 3.62
C LEU A 412 -5.40 23.45 4.53
N GLU A 413 -5.79 23.30 5.78
CA GLU A 413 -5.23 22.25 6.64
C GLU A 413 -5.63 20.86 6.09
N GLU A 414 -4.81 19.85 6.30
CA GLU A 414 -4.97 18.52 5.72
C GLU A 414 -6.36 17.91 5.99
N SER A 415 -6.88 18.07 7.23
CA SER A 415 -8.22 17.54 7.60
C SER A 415 -9.36 18.21 6.82
N ASP A 416 -9.28 19.53 6.59
CA ASP A 416 -10.29 20.27 5.82
C ASP A 416 -10.14 20.02 4.31
N PHE A 417 -8.91 19.85 3.85
CA PHE A 417 -8.63 19.45 2.46
C PHE A 417 -9.26 18.09 2.16
N ASN A 418 -8.97 17.07 2.98
CA ASN A 418 -9.53 15.72 2.83
C ASN A 418 -11.07 15.72 2.91
N LYS A 419 -11.65 16.52 3.80
CA LYS A 419 -13.10 16.66 3.89
C LYS A 419 -13.72 17.22 2.61
N ARG A 420 -13.10 18.23 2.00
CA ARG A 420 -13.58 18.79 0.73
C ARG A 420 -13.44 17.80 -0.43
N ILE A 421 -12.33 17.04 -0.48
CA ILE A 421 -12.14 15.98 -1.48
C ILE A 421 -13.24 14.92 -1.36
N VAL A 422 -13.46 14.36 -0.17
CA VAL A 422 -14.45 13.28 0.06
C VAL A 422 -15.89 13.75 -0.18
N SER A 423 -16.18 15.04 0.05
CA SER A 423 -17.53 15.59 -0.16
C SER A 423 -17.75 16.16 -1.58
N ASP A 424 -16.81 15.97 -2.51
CA ASP A 424 -16.83 16.54 -3.88
C ASP A 424 -16.94 18.07 -3.90
N ASP A 425 -16.55 18.77 -2.83
CA ASP A 425 -16.63 20.23 -2.71
C ASP A 425 -15.35 20.91 -3.20
N PHE A 426 -15.01 20.70 -4.46
CA PHE A 426 -13.89 21.37 -5.13
C PHE A 426 -14.10 21.43 -6.64
N GLN A 427 -13.39 22.35 -7.31
CA GLN A 427 -13.30 22.40 -8.77
C GLN A 427 -12.01 21.73 -9.25
N VAL A 428 -10.88 22.18 -8.70
CA VAL A 428 -9.55 21.69 -9.02
C VAL A 428 -8.78 21.50 -7.72
N ALA A 429 -7.97 20.46 -7.65
CA ALA A 429 -7.09 20.22 -6.51
C ALA A 429 -5.68 19.83 -6.96
N ILE A 430 -4.68 20.14 -6.13
CA ILE A 430 -3.39 19.48 -6.23
C ILE A 430 -3.44 18.30 -5.28
N TYR A 431 -3.22 17.10 -5.82
CA TYR A 431 -3.41 15.86 -5.09
C TYR A 431 -2.31 14.85 -5.40
N SER A 432 -1.78 14.23 -4.37
CA SER A 432 -0.75 13.19 -4.47
C SER A 432 -1.40 11.84 -4.70
N LEU A 433 -1.35 11.38 -5.96
CA LEU A 433 -1.92 10.11 -6.38
C LEU A 433 -0.94 8.96 -6.06
N THR A 434 -1.39 8.03 -5.26
CA THR A 434 -0.66 6.81 -4.92
C THR A 434 -1.60 5.62 -4.80
N VAL A 435 -1.08 4.42 -4.95
CA VAL A 435 -1.82 3.15 -4.75
C VAL A 435 -0.88 2.12 -4.15
N ASP A 436 -1.36 1.42 -3.13
CA ASP A 436 -0.65 0.33 -2.46
C ASP A 436 -0.59 -0.93 -3.34
N SER A 437 -0.04 -0.79 -4.54
CA SER A 437 0.10 -1.87 -5.50
C SER A 437 1.27 -1.60 -6.44
N ASN A 438 1.98 -2.65 -6.81
CA ASN A 438 3.01 -2.59 -7.85
C ASN A 438 2.46 -2.86 -9.26
N ASN A 439 1.15 -3.01 -9.42
CA ASN A 439 0.51 -3.31 -10.70
C ASN A 439 -0.03 -2.02 -11.34
N PRO A 440 0.46 -1.66 -12.54
CA PRO A 440 -0.03 -0.50 -13.28
C PRO A 440 -1.55 -0.49 -13.49
N SER A 441 -2.19 -1.66 -13.62
CA SER A 441 -3.64 -1.72 -13.84
C SER A 441 -4.44 -1.34 -12.62
N GLU A 442 -3.92 -1.55 -11.40
CA GLU A 442 -4.56 -1.11 -10.17
C GLU A 442 -4.47 0.41 -10.03
N TYR A 443 -3.30 0.98 -10.30
CA TYR A 443 -3.17 2.43 -10.32
C TYR A 443 -4.13 3.08 -11.34
N LEU A 444 -4.20 2.53 -12.55
CA LEU A 444 -5.08 3.07 -13.59
C LEU A 444 -6.57 2.84 -13.29
N SER A 445 -6.91 1.86 -12.46
CA SER A 445 -8.29 1.61 -12.08
C SER A 445 -8.90 2.70 -11.21
N MET A 446 -8.10 3.49 -10.48
CA MET A 446 -8.61 4.63 -9.72
C MET A 446 -9.32 5.69 -10.59
N PHE A 447 -9.12 5.66 -11.91
CA PHE A 447 -9.79 6.56 -12.86
C PHE A 447 -11.03 5.94 -13.50
N THR A 448 -11.45 4.73 -13.13
CA THR A 448 -12.65 4.08 -13.67
C THR A 448 -13.92 4.56 -12.98
N THR A 449 -15.06 4.46 -13.69
CA THR A 449 -16.34 5.07 -13.30
C THR A 449 -16.83 4.68 -11.92
N ASP A 450 -16.70 3.40 -11.55
CA ASP A 450 -17.26 2.85 -10.30
C ASP A 450 -16.21 2.63 -9.20
N ASN A 451 -14.99 3.14 -9.37
CA ASN A 451 -13.94 3.00 -8.36
C ASN A 451 -14.11 4.04 -7.26
N GLU A 452 -14.16 3.63 -6.01
CA GLU A 452 -14.32 4.50 -4.83
C GLU A 452 -13.16 5.50 -4.66
N LYS A 453 -11.97 5.17 -5.18
CA LYS A 453 -10.80 6.08 -5.19
C LYS A 453 -10.84 7.10 -6.35
N ASN A 454 -11.91 7.12 -7.15
CA ASN A 454 -12.08 8.06 -8.26
C ASN A 454 -12.53 9.44 -7.78
N ILE A 455 -11.68 10.14 -7.07
CA ILE A 455 -11.95 11.50 -6.54
C ILE A 455 -12.28 12.53 -7.62
N MET A 456 -11.97 12.24 -8.87
CA MET A 456 -12.25 13.14 -10.00
C MET A 456 -13.68 13.00 -10.54
N ASN A 457 -14.46 12.06 -10.06
CA ASN A 457 -15.78 11.74 -10.58
C ASN A 457 -15.78 11.52 -12.12
N TYR A 458 -14.64 11.03 -12.64
CA TYR A 458 -14.50 10.77 -14.08
C TYR A 458 -15.34 9.56 -14.49
N LYS A 459 -16.10 9.70 -15.57
CA LYS A 459 -16.95 8.61 -16.10
C LYS A 459 -16.68 8.42 -17.58
N SER A 460 -16.25 7.22 -17.96
CA SER A 460 -15.95 6.88 -19.34
C SER A 460 -16.04 5.37 -19.60
N ASP A 461 -17.11 4.94 -20.26
CA ASP A 461 -17.27 3.53 -20.69
C ASP A 461 -16.08 3.05 -21.55
N GLU A 462 -15.43 3.94 -22.28
CA GLU A 462 -14.27 3.61 -23.09
C GLU A 462 -13.06 3.36 -22.22
N PHE A 463 -12.79 4.23 -21.24
CA PHE A 463 -11.66 4.03 -20.31
C PHE A 463 -11.86 2.79 -19.45
N ASP A 464 -13.06 2.55 -18.95
CA ASP A 464 -13.42 1.36 -18.18
C ASP A 464 -13.12 0.07 -18.97
N ARG A 465 -13.46 0.07 -20.28
CA ARG A 465 -13.12 -1.06 -21.17
C ARG A 465 -11.62 -1.21 -21.38
N LEU A 466 -10.86 -0.12 -21.48
CA LEU A 466 -9.40 -0.16 -21.63
C LEU A 466 -8.72 -0.76 -20.41
N VAL A 467 -9.11 -0.35 -19.19
CA VAL A 467 -8.57 -0.89 -17.95
C VAL A 467 -8.98 -2.36 -17.79
N LYS A 468 -10.21 -2.72 -18.11
CA LYS A 468 -10.67 -4.12 -18.12
C LYS A 468 -9.86 -4.99 -19.09
N ASP A 469 -9.57 -4.49 -20.30
CA ASP A 469 -8.73 -5.21 -21.28
C ASP A 469 -7.28 -5.33 -20.80
N LEU A 470 -6.74 -4.29 -20.15
CA LEU A 470 -5.42 -4.32 -19.53
C LEU A 470 -5.34 -5.39 -18.42
N ARG A 471 -6.33 -5.48 -17.54
CA ARG A 471 -6.40 -6.51 -16.49
C ARG A 471 -6.49 -7.92 -17.07
N ASN A 472 -7.27 -8.12 -18.13
CA ASN A 472 -7.42 -9.42 -18.79
C ASN A 472 -6.17 -9.88 -19.56
N SER A 473 -5.37 -8.96 -20.07
CA SER A 473 -4.20 -9.23 -20.90
C SER A 473 -3.17 -8.11 -20.73
N PRO A 474 -2.36 -8.16 -19.65
CA PRO A 474 -1.38 -7.13 -19.35
C PRO A 474 -0.33 -6.94 -20.44
N GLY A 475 0.16 -5.71 -20.58
CA GLY A 475 1.24 -5.39 -21.49
C GLY A 475 1.57 -3.90 -21.51
N ASN A 476 2.86 -3.56 -21.66
CA ASN A 476 3.34 -2.18 -21.63
C ASN A 476 2.62 -1.26 -22.62
N GLU A 477 2.32 -1.73 -23.83
CA GLU A 477 1.61 -0.91 -24.83
C GLU A 477 0.21 -0.54 -24.38
N LYS A 478 -0.52 -1.43 -23.68
CA LYS A 478 -1.83 -1.14 -23.14
C LYS A 478 -1.77 -0.16 -21.97
N VAL A 479 -0.77 -0.31 -21.09
CA VAL A 479 -0.54 0.64 -20.00
C VAL A 479 -0.28 2.03 -20.56
N VAL A 480 0.60 2.17 -21.55
CA VAL A 480 0.90 3.44 -22.21
C VAL A 480 -0.34 4.01 -22.90
N TYR A 481 -1.16 3.17 -23.53
CA TYR A 481 -2.38 3.61 -24.19
C TYR A 481 -3.41 4.15 -23.19
N CYS A 482 -3.63 3.47 -22.06
CA CYS A 482 -4.51 3.97 -20.97
C CYS A 482 -4.02 5.32 -20.44
N GLN A 483 -2.74 5.47 -20.16
CA GLN A 483 -2.17 6.74 -19.72
C GLN A 483 -2.37 7.85 -20.77
N SER A 484 -2.05 7.56 -22.03
CA SER A 484 -2.23 8.51 -23.13
C SER A 484 -3.67 8.94 -23.29
N TYR A 485 -4.63 8.04 -23.05
CA TYR A 485 -6.06 8.36 -23.07
C TYR A 485 -6.42 9.40 -22.00
N LEU A 486 -5.98 9.20 -20.75
CA LEU A 486 -6.23 10.13 -19.66
C LEU A 486 -5.61 11.51 -19.92
N LEU A 487 -4.35 11.53 -20.37
CA LEU A 487 -3.59 12.75 -20.61
C LEU A 487 -4.18 13.56 -21.79
N LYS A 488 -4.54 12.90 -22.90
CA LYS A 488 -5.13 13.58 -24.08
C LYS A 488 -6.52 14.15 -23.81
N ASN A 489 -7.27 13.55 -22.90
CA ASN A 489 -8.58 14.02 -22.47
C ASN A 489 -8.52 14.99 -21.28
N ALA A 490 -7.32 15.40 -20.87
CA ALA A 490 -7.09 16.27 -19.71
C ALA A 490 -7.89 15.82 -18.47
N VAL A 491 -7.88 14.50 -18.20
CA VAL A 491 -8.51 13.94 -17.00
C VAL A 491 -7.69 14.30 -15.78
N VAL A 492 -6.37 14.25 -15.94
CA VAL A 492 -5.36 14.58 -14.93
C VAL A 492 -4.17 15.24 -15.61
N LEU A 493 -3.50 16.17 -14.93
CA LEU A 493 -2.19 16.70 -15.32
C LEU A 493 -1.18 16.31 -14.26
N PRO A 494 -0.32 15.30 -14.49
CA PRO A 494 0.83 15.04 -13.64
C PRO A 494 1.76 16.25 -13.65
N LEU A 495 2.26 16.65 -12.49
CA LEU A 495 3.12 17.82 -12.33
C LEU A 495 4.56 17.39 -12.08
N PHE A 496 4.76 16.65 -11.01
CA PHE A 496 6.09 16.14 -10.62
C PHE A 496 5.95 14.85 -9.81
N GLU A 497 7.06 14.19 -9.62
CA GLU A 497 7.18 12.96 -8.88
C GLU A 497 7.67 13.22 -7.48
N GLU A 498 7.02 12.64 -6.49
CA GLU A 498 7.44 12.65 -5.10
C GLU A 498 7.98 11.30 -4.69
N THR A 499 8.81 11.33 -3.68
CA THR A 499 9.57 10.18 -3.23
C THR A 499 9.22 9.86 -1.79
N THR A 500 8.96 8.60 -1.55
CA THR A 500 8.91 8.03 -0.21
C THR A 500 10.30 7.54 0.17
N THR A 501 10.85 7.99 1.28
CA THR A 501 12.18 7.59 1.75
C THR A 501 12.09 6.65 2.94
N TYR A 502 12.76 5.50 2.84
CA TYR A 502 13.04 4.62 3.98
C TYR A 502 14.47 4.82 4.45
N ALA A 503 14.62 5.02 5.74
CA ALA A 503 15.92 5.02 6.37
C ALA A 503 16.09 3.75 7.21
N VAL A 504 17.17 3.02 6.94
CA VAL A 504 17.52 1.81 7.68
C VAL A 504 18.88 2.02 8.33
N ASN A 505 19.01 1.71 9.63
CA ASN A 505 20.29 1.74 10.28
C ASN A 505 21.27 0.79 9.56
N LYS A 506 22.53 1.23 9.34
CA LYS A 506 23.53 0.45 8.57
C LYS A 506 23.85 -0.93 9.16
N ASP A 507 23.60 -1.10 10.47
CA ASP A 507 23.83 -2.36 11.15
C ASP A 507 22.64 -3.32 11.02
N ALA A 508 21.48 -2.83 10.51
CA ALA A 508 20.30 -3.61 10.21
C ALA A 508 20.30 -4.07 8.74
N SER A 509 19.86 -5.30 8.51
CA SER A 509 19.74 -5.90 7.17
C SER A 509 18.55 -6.87 7.11
N GLY A 510 18.19 -7.35 5.92
CA GLY A 510 17.13 -8.34 5.74
C GLY A 510 15.71 -7.79 5.97
N ILE A 511 15.57 -6.47 6.14
CA ILE A 511 14.27 -5.80 6.10
C ILE A 511 14.01 -5.45 4.65
N TYR A 512 12.87 -5.83 4.12
CA TYR A 512 12.50 -5.48 2.76
C TYR A 512 11.02 -5.09 2.68
N PHE A 513 10.69 -4.34 1.67
CA PHE A 513 9.33 -3.93 1.38
C PHE A 513 9.00 -4.23 -0.08
N ALA A 514 7.78 -4.69 -0.29
CA ALA A 514 7.29 -5.10 -1.59
C ALA A 514 6.19 -4.15 -2.04
N GLY A 515 6.59 -2.94 -2.42
CA GLY A 515 5.66 -1.96 -2.94
C GLY A 515 5.63 -0.65 -2.14
N ASP A 516 5.26 -0.73 -0.90
CA ASP A 516 5.10 0.38 0.04
C ASP A 516 5.38 -0.07 1.48
N SER A 517 5.18 0.82 2.45
CA SER A 517 5.38 0.53 3.87
C SER A 517 4.40 -0.54 4.38
N SER A 518 3.20 -0.65 3.83
CA SER A 518 2.21 -1.65 4.23
C SER A 518 2.68 -3.09 3.97
N ASN A 519 3.56 -3.28 2.99
CA ASN A 519 4.18 -4.56 2.63
C ASN A 519 5.65 -4.66 3.09
N MET A 520 5.98 -4.10 4.26
CA MET A 520 7.30 -4.24 4.87
C MET A 520 7.39 -5.53 5.69
N TYR A 521 8.45 -6.31 5.46
CA TYR A 521 8.65 -7.61 6.06
C TYR A 521 9.91 -7.66 6.92
N PHE A 522 9.77 -8.18 8.14
CA PHE A 522 10.84 -8.28 9.14
C PHE A 522 11.35 -9.71 9.36
N TYR A 523 10.76 -10.73 8.76
CA TYR A 523 11.10 -12.12 9.10
C TYR A 523 12.57 -12.50 8.83
N LYS A 524 13.25 -11.82 7.88
CA LYS A 524 14.69 -11.98 7.60
C LYS A 524 15.56 -10.96 8.32
N ALA A 525 14.99 -10.03 9.08
CA ALA A 525 15.73 -8.93 9.68
C ALA A 525 16.83 -9.42 10.63
N GLN A 526 18.03 -8.81 10.53
CA GLN A 526 19.24 -9.12 11.31
C GLN A 526 19.99 -7.84 11.64
N LYS A 527 20.63 -7.77 12.83
CA LYS A 527 21.54 -6.70 13.25
C LYS A 527 22.61 -7.17 14.23
#